data_505079cf750ebec3f3941dc3229b280f
#
_entry.id   505079cf750ebec3f3941dc3229b280f
#
_cell.length_a   1.000
_cell.length_b   1.000
_cell.length_c   1.000
_cell.angle_alpha   90.00
_cell.angle_beta   90.00
_cell.angle_gamma   90.00
#
_symmetry.space_group_name_H-M   'P 1'
#
loop_
_entity.id
_entity.type
_entity.pdbx_description
1 polymer ?
#
loop_
_entity_poly.entity_id
_entity_poly.type
_entity_poly.pdbx_seq_one_letter_code
_entity_poly.pdbx_strand_id
1 'polypeptide(L)'
;MKFQVHAQEMERIVLLEAVGRLTLTEGQTKIRDLIHVFTGNGVKKFILNLAQVEFIDSYGVGELARCYSVVRQLGGEIKLAGVSEKVLGVLQICRLHKLFEIYSGEGAALQAFGQRA
;
A
#
# COMPACT_ATOMS: atom_id res chain seq x y z
N MET A 1 12.67 14.37 -6.20
CA MET A 1 13.00 13.31 -5.22
C MET A 1 12.66 11.94 -5.82
N LYS A 2 13.53 10.99 -5.66
CA LYS A 2 13.34 9.66 -6.22
C LYS A 2 12.35 8.87 -5.35
N PHE A 3 11.42 8.18 -6.00
CA PHE A 3 10.47 7.34 -5.28
C PHE A 3 11.18 6.20 -4.55
N GLN A 4 10.82 5.99 -3.29
CA GLN A 4 11.40 4.94 -2.47
C GLN A 4 10.32 4.19 -1.72
N VAL A 5 10.57 2.92 -1.42
CA VAL A 5 9.70 2.10 -0.58
C VAL A 5 10.57 1.45 0.48
N HIS A 6 10.21 1.66 1.74
CA HIS A 6 10.88 1.05 2.89
C HIS A 6 10.02 -0.08 3.41
N ALA A 7 10.59 -1.27 3.54
CA ALA A 7 9.86 -2.44 3.98
C ALA A 7 10.33 -2.88 5.36
N GLN A 8 9.38 -3.24 6.22
CA GLN A 8 9.67 -3.78 7.54
C GLN A 8 8.70 -4.92 7.81
N GLU A 9 9.21 -6.06 8.20
CA GLU A 9 8.38 -7.21 8.57
C GLU A 9 8.21 -7.28 10.07
N MET A 10 6.98 -7.52 10.52
CA MET A 10 6.64 -7.58 11.93
C MET A 10 5.58 -8.66 12.12
N GLU A 11 5.97 -9.80 12.72
CA GLU A 11 5.04 -10.90 13.00
C GLU A 11 4.24 -11.32 11.76
N ARG A 12 4.93 -11.48 10.65
CA ARG A 12 4.38 -11.91 9.36
C ARG A 12 3.44 -10.89 8.72
N ILE A 13 3.50 -9.66 9.17
CA ILE A 13 2.87 -8.52 8.50
C ILE A 13 4.02 -7.68 7.93
N VAL A 14 3.91 -7.30 6.66
CA VAL A 14 4.91 -6.43 6.04
C VAL A 14 4.35 -5.03 5.94
N LEU A 15 5.08 -4.07 6.53
CA LEU A 15 4.78 -2.65 6.41
C LEU A 15 5.62 -2.09 5.28
N LEU A 16 4.95 -1.48 4.30
CA LEU A 16 5.60 -0.84 3.17
C LEU A 16 5.33 0.66 3.27
N GLU A 17 6.38 1.45 3.47
CA GLU A 17 6.25 2.89 3.48
C GLU A 17 6.71 3.44 2.14
N ALA A 18 5.80 4.03 1.38
CA ALA A 18 6.11 4.64 0.10
C ALA A 18 6.39 6.12 0.28
N VAL A 19 7.45 6.62 -0.36
CA VAL A 19 7.88 8.01 -0.26
C VAL A 19 8.06 8.57 -1.66
N GLY A 20 7.42 9.69 -1.95
CA GLY A 20 7.59 10.41 -3.21
C GLY A 20 6.33 10.45 -4.04
N ARG A 21 6.48 10.33 -5.36
CA ARG A 21 5.38 10.44 -6.32
C ARG A 21 5.17 9.09 -6.99
N LEU A 22 3.94 8.62 -7.01
CA LEU A 22 3.60 7.35 -7.66
C LEU A 22 2.86 7.65 -8.96
N THR A 23 3.60 7.67 -10.05
CA THR A 23 3.12 8.09 -11.36
C THR A 23 3.66 7.18 -12.45
N LEU A 24 3.23 7.44 -13.69
CA LEU A 24 3.72 6.71 -14.85
C LEU A 24 5.24 6.73 -14.97
N THR A 25 5.89 7.82 -14.55
CA THR A 25 7.33 7.98 -14.70
C THR A 25 8.12 7.77 -13.41
N GLU A 26 7.42 7.71 -12.26
CA GLU A 26 8.07 7.57 -10.96
C GLU A 26 7.37 6.50 -10.13
N GLY A 27 8.15 5.64 -9.50
CA GLY A 27 7.63 4.58 -8.64
C GLY A 27 7.23 3.32 -9.38
N GLN A 28 6.62 3.46 -10.51
CA GLN A 28 6.24 2.35 -11.39
C GLN A 28 5.82 1.08 -10.63
N THR A 29 6.55 -0.02 -10.76
CA THR A 29 6.21 -1.30 -10.16
C THR A 29 6.88 -1.58 -8.83
N LYS A 30 7.55 -0.58 -8.23
CA LYS A 30 8.37 -0.82 -7.02
C LYS A 30 7.61 -1.45 -5.87
N ILE A 31 6.39 -0.97 -5.60
CA ILE A 31 5.58 -1.53 -4.52
C ILE A 31 5.21 -2.97 -4.84
N ARG A 32 4.72 -3.20 -6.05
CA ARG A 32 4.27 -4.53 -6.48
C ARG A 32 5.42 -5.53 -6.51
N ASP A 33 6.62 -5.09 -6.92
CA ASP A 33 7.80 -5.95 -6.94
C ASP A 33 8.14 -6.44 -5.53
N LEU A 34 8.09 -5.54 -4.53
CA LEU A 34 8.31 -5.93 -3.15
C LEU A 34 7.24 -6.88 -2.65
N ILE A 35 5.99 -6.62 -3.00
CA ILE A 35 4.89 -7.52 -2.63
C ILE A 35 5.16 -8.93 -3.17
N HIS A 36 5.61 -9.05 -4.41
CA HIS A 36 5.94 -10.36 -4.98
C HIS A 36 7.07 -11.05 -4.21
N VAL A 37 8.10 -10.31 -3.81
CA VAL A 37 9.19 -10.88 -3.01
C VAL A 37 8.66 -11.47 -1.70
N PHE A 38 7.86 -10.68 -0.97
CA PHE A 38 7.36 -11.13 0.33
C PHE A 38 6.30 -12.22 0.22
N THR A 39 5.42 -12.16 -0.78
CA THR A 39 4.45 -13.24 -0.98
C THR A 39 5.15 -14.54 -1.36
N GLY A 40 6.26 -14.46 -2.09
CA GLY A 40 7.09 -15.63 -2.38
C GLY A 40 7.68 -16.27 -1.13
N ASN A 41 7.78 -15.50 -0.03
CA ASN A 41 8.24 -16.00 1.27
C ASN A 41 7.08 -16.31 2.22
N GLY A 42 5.85 -16.35 1.72
CA GLY A 42 4.70 -16.75 2.50
C GLY A 42 3.98 -15.64 3.24
N VAL A 43 4.39 -14.39 3.06
CA VAL A 43 3.70 -13.25 3.69
C VAL A 43 2.40 -12.99 2.96
N LYS A 44 1.30 -12.82 3.72
CA LYS A 44 -0.02 -12.58 3.17
C LYS A 44 -0.69 -11.32 3.69
N LYS A 45 -0.07 -10.62 4.64
CA LYS A 45 -0.65 -9.42 5.24
C LYS A 45 0.27 -8.25 5.01
N PHE A 46 -0.27 -7.20 4.40
CA PHE A 46 0.50 -6.00 4.06
C PHE A 46 -0.20 -4.75 4.55
N ILE A 47 0.59 -3.80 5.01
CA ILE A 47 0.13 -2.45 5.28
C ILE A 47 0.94 -1.52 4.39
N LEU A 48 0.26 -0.76 3.54
CA LEU A 48 0.90 0.20 2.67
C LEU A 48 0.66 1.60 3.23
N ASN A 49 1.72 2.21 3.75
CA ASN A 49 1.68 3.56 4.32
C ASN A 49 1.94 4.57 3.20
N LEU A 50 0.95 5.40 2.92
CA LEU A 50 1.01 6.40 1.86
C LEU A 50 1.15 7.83 2.40
N ALA A 51 1.48 7.99 3.69
CA ALA A 51 1.57 9.32 4.30
C ALA A 51 2.62 10.22 3.64
N GLN A 52 3.67 9.62 3.07
CA GLN A 52 4.75 10.34 2.40
C GLN A 52 4.61 10.34 0.88
N VAL A 53 3.48 9.89 0.36
CA VAL A 53 3.20 9.98 -1.08
C VAL A 53 2.60 11.34 -1.36
N GLU A 54 3.33 12.16 -2.12
CA GLU A 54 2.94 13.54 -2.39
C GLU A 54 1.90 13.65 -3.49
N PHE A 55 1.93 12.69 -4.44
CA PHE A 55 1.09 12.77 -5.62
C PHE A 55 0.91 11.40 -6.23
N ILE A 56 -0.27 11.15 -6.77
CA ILE A 56 -0.58 9.92 -7.48
C ILE A 56 -1.40 10.29 -8.73
N ASP A 57 -1.05 9.70 -9.87
CA ASP A 57 -1.81 9.87 -11.11
C ASP A 57 -2.61 8.60 -11.41
N SER A 58 -3.26 8.55 -12.57
CA SER A 58 -4.08 7.40 -12.95
C SER A 58 -3.26 6.11 -13.06
N TYR A 59 -1.98 6.21 -13.45
CA TYR A 59 -1.11 5.04 -13.47
C TYR A 59 -0.87 4.52 -12.06
N GLY A 60 -0.59 5.43 -11.12
CA GLY A 60 -0.37 5.05 -9.72
C GLY A 60 -1.61 4.44 -9.10
N VAL A 61 -2.79 4.99 -9.40
CA VAL A 61 -4.06 4.40 -8.96
C VAL A 61 -4.19 2.97 -9.48
N GLY A 62 -3.91 2.77 -10.77
CA GLY A 62 -3.96 1.43 -11.37
C GLY A 62 -2.96 0.49 -10.72
N GLU A 63 -1.79 0.99 -10.35
CA GLU A 63 -0.76 0.19 -9.69
C GLU A 63 -1.22 -0.27 -8.30
N LEU A 64 -1.89 0.61 -7.53
CA LEU A 64 -2.46 0.20 -6.25
C LEU A 64 -3.53 -0.88 -6.43
N ALA A 65 -4.35 -0.75 -7.45
CA ALA A 65 -5.36 -1.78 -7.75
C ALA A 65 -4.71 -3.12 -8.11
N ARG A 66 -3.60 -3.09 -8.85
CA ARG A 66 -2.86 -4.32 -9.18
C ARG A 66 -2.26 -4.96 -7.93
N CYS A 67 -1.72 -4.14 -7.03
CA CYS A 67 -1.19 -4.64 -5.76
C CYS A 67 -2.28 -5.35 -4.96
N TYR A 68 -3.46 -4.74 -4.88
CA TYR A 68 -4.61 -5.35 -4.22
C TYR A 68 -4.93 -6.71 -4.84
N SER A 69 -5.02 -6.78 -6.16
CA SER A 69 -5.35 -8.02 -6.86
C SER A 69 -4.32 -9.12 -6.61
N VAL A 70 -3.04 -8.80 -6.67
CA VAL A 70 -1.97 -9.77 -6.43
C VAL A 70 -2.11 -10.39 -5.04
N VAL A 71 -2.29 -9.54 -4.03
CA VAL A 71 -2.38 -10.00 -2.64
C VAL A 71 -3.64 -10.84 -2.43
N ARG A 72 -4.79 -10.39 -2.96
CA ARG A 72 -6.04 -11.11 -2.78
C ARG A 72 -6.04 -12.46 -3.48
N GLN A 73 -5.45 -12.55 -4.67
CA GLN A 73 -5.37 -13.82 -5.39
C GLN A 73 -4.56 -14.87 -4.63
N LEU A 74 -3.63 -14.43 -3.79
CA LEU A 74 -2.81 -15.32 -2.98
C LEU A 74 -3.41 -15.58 -1.60
N GLY A 75 -4.65 -15.17 -1.39
CA GLY A 75 -5.36 -15.39 -0.11
C GLY A 75 -4.94 -14.42 0.96
N GLY A 76 -4.31 -13.31 0.60
CA GLY A 76 -3.85 -12.33 1.56
C GLY A 76 -4.74 -11.10 1.63
N GLU A 77 -4.25 -10.11 2.36
CA GLU A 77 -4.97 -8.85 2.57
C GLU A 77 -3.98 -7.70 2.62
N ILE A 78 -4.34 -6.56 2.01
CA ILE A 78 -3.55 -5.34 2.04
C ILE A 78 -4.42 -4.20 2.53
N LYS A 79 -3.91 -3.46 3.51
CA LYS A 79 -4.60 -2.30 4.09
C LYS A 79 -3.77 -1.05 3.79
N LEU A 80 -4.45 0.09 3.66
CA LEU A 80 -3.78 1.38 3.48
C LEU A 80 -3.73 2.13 4.81
N ALA A 81 -2.68 2.89 5.01
CA ALA A 81 -2.50 3.68 6.22
C ALA A 81 -1.98 5.07 5.89
N GLY A 82 -2.48 6.08 6.60
CA GLY A 82 -1.95 7.42 6.55
C GLY A 82 -2.20 8.16 5.24
N VAL A 83 -3.22 7.79 4.49
CA VAL A 83 -3.50 8.42 3.19
C VAL A 83 -3.83 9.90 3.39
N SER A 84 -3.10 10.78 2.68
CA SER A 84 -3.37 12.22 2.74
C SER A 84 -4.72 12.54 2.09
N GLU A 85 -5.29 13.70 2.45
CA GLU A 85 -6.56 14.13 1.86
C GLU A 85 -6.47 14.23 0.33
N LYS A 86 -5.34 14.71 -0.16
CA LYS A 86 -5.12 14.86 -1.60
C LYS A 86 -5.15 13.51 -2.32
N VAL A 87 -4.42 12.53 -1.79
CA VAL A 87 -4.37 11.20 -2.37
C VAL A 87 -5.70 10.49 -2.19
N LEU A 88 -6.33 10.64 -1.01
CA LEU A 88 -7.65 10.06 -0.75
C LEU A 88 -8.67 10.58 -1.76
N GLY A 89 -8.62 11.88 -2.08
CA GLY A 89 -9.52 12.45 -3.07
C GLY A 89 -9.40 11.76 -4.43
N VAL A 90 -8.18 11.46 -4.86
CA VAL A 90 -7.95 10.75 -6.12
C VAL A 90 -8.51 9.32 -6.03
N LEU A 91 -8.28 8.63 -4.91
CA LEU A 91 -8.80 7.28 -4.71
C LEU A 91 -10.33 7.27 -4.72
N GLN A 92 -10.96 8.30 -4.13
CA GLN A 92 -12.41 8.41 -4.11
C GLN A 92 -12.99 8.60 -5.52
N ILE A 93 -12.36 9.45 -6.33
CA ILE A 93 -12.79 9.67 -7.72
C ILE A 93 -12.73 8.35 -8.50
N CYS A 94 -11.72 7.55 -8.28
CA CYS A 94 -11.53 6.27 -8.96
C CYS A 94 -12.24 5.11 -8.23
N ARG A 95 -12.93 5.37 -7.14
CA ARG A 95 -13.66 4.41 -6.31
C ARG A 95 -12.77 3.35 -5.64
N LEU A 96 -11.48 3.55 -5.58
CA LEU A 96 -10.57 2.62 -4.92
C LEU A 96 -10.69 2.68 -3.40
N HIS A 97 -11.23 3.78 -2.86
CA HIS A 97 -11.47 3.89 -1.42
C HIS A 97 -12.46 2.81 -0.90
N LYS A 98 -13.24 2.22 -1.80
CA LYS A 98 -14.15 1.13 -1.44
C LYS A 98 -13.48 -0.24 -1.52
N LEU A 99 -12.37 -0.32 -2.22
CA LEU A 99 -11.62 -1.56 -2.38
C LEU A 99 -10.73 -1.83 -1.17
N PHE A 100 -10.11 -0.77 -0.64
CA PHE A 100 -9.18 -0.85 0.47
C PHE A 100 -9.82 -0.44 1.78
N GLU A 101 -9.43 -1.12 2.86
CA GLU A 101 -9.63 -0.57 4.21
C GLU A 101 -8.52 0.43 4.46
N ILE A 102 -8.91 1.63 4.89
CA ILE A 102 -7.98 2.75 5.06
C ILE A 102 -7.97 3.17 6.53
N TYR A 103 -6.78 3.24 7.10
CA TYR A 103 -6.59 3.56 8.51
C TYR A 103 -5.79 4.85 8.66
N SER A 104 -5.91 5.51 9.81
CA SER A 104 -5.22 6.77 10.06
C SER A 104 -3.71 6.63 10.10
N GLY A 105 -3.20 5.44 10.46
CA GLY A 105 -1.77 5.19 10.51
C GLY A 105 -1.47 3.71 10.65
N GLU A 106 -0.19 3.40 10.74
CA GLU A 106 0.28 2.01 10.81
C GLU A 106 -0.23 1.28 12.04
N GLY A 107 -0.27 1.97 13.19
CA GLY A 107 -0.74 1.35 14.43
C GLY A 107 -2.18 0.85 14.33
N ALA A 108 -3.07 1.69 13.80
CA ALA A 108 -4.47 1.31 13.64
C ALA A 108 -4.61 0.14 12.65
N ALA A 109 -3.83 0.14 11.57
CA ALA A 109 -3.86 -0.94 10.59
C ALA A 109 -3.34 -2.25 11.20
N LEU A 110 -2.28 -2.17 12.00
CA LEU A 110 -1.75 -3.34 12.71
C LEU A 110 -2.79 -3.94 13.65
N GLN A 111 -3.48 -3.09 14.41
CA GLN A 111 -4.54 -3.55 15.31
C GLN A 111 -5.66 -4.23 14.54
N ALA A 112 -6.00 -3.72 13.36
CA ALA A 112 -7.04 -4.30 12.53
C ALA A 112 -6.67 -5.71 12.06
N PHE A 113 -5.38 -6.00 11.93
CA PHE A 113 -4.91 -7.36 11.66
C PHE A 113 -4.85 -8.23 12.91
N GLY A 114 -5.23 -7.70 14.07
CA GLY A 114 -5.21 -8.43 15.32
C GLY A 114 -3.88 -8.39 16.06
N GLN A 115 -2.98 -7.50 15.63
CA GLN A 115 -1.69 -7.33 16.29
C GLN A 115 -1.80 -6.33 17.44
N ARG A 116 -1.07 -6.59 18.50
CA ARG A 116 -0.99 -5.65 19.61
C ARG A 116 0.19 -4.72 19.39
N ALA A 117 -0.06 -3.45 19.55
CA ALA A 117 0.96 -2.43 19.39
C ALA A 117 2.00 -2.53 20.52
#